data_d2f1c791fb9c53abd94f15be51ff2da9
#
_entry.id   d2f1c791fb9c53abd94f15be51ff2da9
#
_cell.length_a   1.000
_cell.length_b   1.000
_cell.length_c   1.000
_cell.angle_alpha   90.00
_cell.angle_beta   90.00
_cell.angle_gamma   90.00
#
_symmetry.space_group_name_H-M   'P 1'
#
loop_
_entity.id
_entity.type
_entity.pdbx_description
1 polymer ?
#
loop_
_entity_poly.entity_id
_entity_poly.type
_entity_poly.pdbx_seq_one_letter_code
_entity_poly.pdbx_strand_id
1 'polypeptide(L)'
;MISKVNKYPISFVKVIFAYSLYIALVFNYPLLAKVHAMFEMYPHDSEFFEYFFLFLLALTILFLLAILFFIFGTRYLLKPFIFLLLINSAILAYYKKNYGVSVDEGIITSLFDSIIEKNYHEVYDLLTNELFVKIVITALIPALPLYFIKIQYPKLLKEYVIRLSYICGMLIVWIAIVASNYKDISLTVRANRYLNKDVIPLYSVSSLLNIIKHSLSFKSAYVQLDEQPSIYKPEEEMVGIVVVGETARADHFSLNGYSRKTNPKLEKQNLSNFNNAYSCGTLTKTSVPCMFYVGDYASFDVAKANQRANLLDIITASGVAVTWFNNNSGCKHVCDQVKTIDLTKIYSEEQYDEQLIIELDKILDNNKSKKTLLVLHSMGSHGPKYYKRYPKEFDKFQPSCKNNNPQECSKEELINAYDNTILYTDHFLDLLINKLKKQNKKSFLIYASDHGESLGEHGLYLHGVPIKFAPEEQIHIPFFIWFSELYKQDRSFTILDAKTKISHEHYPHTILDAMQVTSKYFKKEKSLLR
;
A
#
# COMPACT_ATOMS: atom_id res chain seq x y z
N MET A 1 25.73 37.09 24.63
CA MET A 1 24.55 37.28 25.53
C MET A 1 23.72 35.99 25.71
N ILE A 2 24.31 34.79 25.59
CA ILE A 2 23.59 33.46 25.67
C ILE A 2 23.98 32.66 26.94
N SER A 3 24.77 33.25 27.88
CA SER A 3 25.43 32.48 28.95
C SER A 3 24.74 32.43 30.31
N LYS A 4 23.48 32.84 30.46
CA LYS A 4 22.74 32.73 31.75
C LYS A 4 21.27 32.37 31.56
N VAL A 5 20.93 31.37 30.76
CA VAL A 5 19.66 30.69 30.96
C VAL A 5 19.86 29.77 32.15
N ASN A 6 19.42 30.18 33.33
CA ASN A 6 19.35 29.34 34.53
C ASN A 6 18.48 28.14 34.18
N LYS A 7 19.13 27.00 33.88
CA LYS A 7 18.42 25.73 33.61
C LYS A 7 17.79 25.30 34.94
N TYR A 8 16.49 25.56 35.09
CA TYR A 8 15.74 25.03 36.24
C TYR A 8 15.79 23.51 36.24
N PRO A 9 16.23 22.89 37.33
CA PRO A 9 16.32 21.45 37.42
C PRO A 9 14.92 20.84 37.56
N ILE A 10 14.51 20.01 36.61
CA ILE A 10 13.22 19.33 36.57
C ILE A 10 13.45 17.83 36.66
N SER A 11 12.69 17.14 37.52
CA SER A 11 12.74 15.68 37.62
C SER A 11 12.41 15.03 36.28
N PHE A 12 13.16 13.98 35.92
CA PHE A 12 12.90 13.19 34.69
C PHE A 12 11.46 12.64 34.65
N VAL A 13 10.88 12.30 35.81
CA VAL A 13 9.48 11.82 35.90
C VAL A 13 8.50 12.89 35.41
N LYS A 14 8.68 14.15 35.86
CA LYS A 14 7.81 15.26 35.37
C LYS A 14 7.92 15.49 33.88
N VAL A 15 9.12 15.37 33.33
CA VAL A 15 9.35 15.50 31.89
C VAL A 15 8.65 14.37 31.12
N ILE A 16 8.78 13.14 31.59
CA ILE A 16 8.10 11.97 31.00
C ILE A 16 6.58 12.19 30.97
N PHE A 17 5.96 12.50 32.11
CA PHE A 17 4.50 12.69 32.14
C PHE A 17 4.03 13.89 31.33
N ALA A 18 4.77 15.01 31.33
CA ALA A 18 4.39 16.19 30.55
C ALA A 18 4.34 15.90 29.05
N TYR A 19 5.36 15.22 28.49
CA TYR A 19 5.39 14.89 27.07
C TYR A 19 4.47 13.72 26.72
N SER A 20 4.29 12.74 27.61
CA SER A 20 3.28 11.69 27.43
C SER A 20 1.88 12.29 27.37
N LEU A 21 1.55 13.22 28.25
CA LEU A 21 0.26 13.92 28.25
C LEU A 21 0.08 14.76 26.97
N TYR A 22 1.11 15.50 26.59
CA TYR A 22 1.07 16.28 25.36
C TYR A 22 0.78 15.40 24.13
N ILE A 23 1.52 14.31 23.97
CA ILE A 23 1.34 13.40 22.85
C ILE A 23 -0.05 12.73 22.90
N ALA A 24 -0.48 12.29 24.08
CA ALA A 24 -1.77 11.64 24.27
C ALA A 24 -2.96 12.54 23.90
N LEU A 25 -2.90 13.82 24.27
CA LEU A 25 -4.02 14.74 24.02
C LEU A 25 -3.94 15.41 22.63
N VAL A 26 -2.77 15.91 22.23
CA VAL A 26 -2.65 16.72 21.00
C VAL A 26 -2.75 15.84 19.74
N PHE A 27 -2.03 14.71 19.70
CA PHE A 27 -1.99 13.87 18.53
C PHE A 27 -3.10 12.81 18.49
N ASN A 28 -3.72 12.49 19.61
CA ASN A 28 -4.82 11.52 19.67
C ASN A 28 -6.20 12.17 19.85
N TYR A 29 -6.28 13.51 19.79
CA TYR A 29 -7.57 14.21 19.77
C TYR A 29 -8.51 13.71 18.67
N PRO A 30 -8.07 13.47 17.41
CA PRO A 30 -8.95 12.93 16.38
C PRO A 30 -9.50 11.54 16.72
N LEU A 31 -8.72 10.68 17.37
CA LEU A 31 -9.19 9.38 17.85
C LEU A 31 -10.26 9.54 18.93
N LEU A 32 -10.00 10.41 19.93
CA LEU A 32 -10.97 10.69 21.00
C LEU A 32 -12.28 11.27 20.44
N ALA A 33 -12.21 12.20 19.51
CA ALA A 33 -13.36 12.77 18.82
C ALA A 33 -14.14 11.71 18.00
N LYS A 34 -13.42 10.80 17.33
CA LYS A 34 -14.04 9.69 16.59
C LYS A 34 -14.77 8.71 17.51
N VAL A 35 -14.21 8.40 18.68
CA VAL A 35 -14.86 7.53 19.66
C VAL A 35 -16.07 8.24 20.27
N HIS A 36 -16.00 9.54 20.52
CA HIS A 36 -17.14 10.31 20.98
C HIS A 36 -18.28 10.31 19.95
N ALA A 37 -17.99 10.60 18.68
CA ALA A 37 -18.98 10.55 17.59
C ALA A 37 -19.57 9.13 17.40
N MET A 38 -18.79 8.09 17.67
CA MET A 38 -19.29 6.70 17.65
C MET A 38 -20.37 6.50 18.72
N PHE A 39 -20.18 7.02 19.93
CA PHE A 39 -21.20 6.93 20.99
C PHE A 39 -22.41 7.81 20.70
N GLU A 40 -22.24 8.98 20.06
CA GLU A 40 -23.39 9.77 19.58
C GLU A 40 -24.26 9.00 18.57
N MET A 41 -23.64 8.20 17.70
CA MET A 41 -24.33 7.39 16.68
C MET A 41 -24.93 6.11 17.25
N TYR A 42 -24.24 5.48 18.20
CA TYR A 42 -24.61 4.23 18.85
C TYR A 42 -24.44 4.40 20.37
N PRO A 43 -25.39 5.07 21.04
CA PRO A 43 -25.28 5.39 22.45
C PRO A 43 -25.26 4.12 23.32
N HIS A 44 -24.48 4.18 24.38
CA HIS A 44 -24.49 3.17 25.43
C HIS A 44 -25.64 3.43 26.39
N ASP A 45 -26.16 2.39 27.03
CA ASP A 45 -27.25 2.53 28.02
C ASP A 45 -26.91 3.48 29.19
N SER A 46 -25.62 3.73 29.43
CA SER A 46 -25.09 4.65 30.43
C SER A 46 -24.23 5.74 29.77
N GLU A 47 -24.70 6.97 29.77
CA GLU A 47 -23.93 8.15 29.33
C GLU A 47 -22.64 8.33 30.14
N PHE A 48 -22.69 7.98 31.45
CA PHE A 48 -21.49 7.98 32.30
C PHE A 48 -20.41 7.04 31.76
N PHE A 49 -20.79 5.87 31.23
CA PHE A 49 -19.83 4.93 30.66
C PHE A 49 -19.12 5.49 29.44
N GLU A 50 -19.78 6.27 28.61
CA GLU A 50 -19.20 6.87 27.40
C GLU A 50 -18.07 7.83 27.74
N TYR A 51 -18.30 8.78 28.67
CA TYR A 51 -17.26 9.69 29.15
C TYR A 51 -16.15 8.97 29.91
N PHE A 52 -16.52 7.97 30.70
CA PHE A 52 -15.56 7.12 31.40
C PHE A 52 -14.65 6.37 30.42
N PHE A 53 -15.22 5.83 29.34
CA PHE A 53 -14.46 5.12 28.30
C PHE A 53 -13.48 6.06 27.58
N LEU A 54 -13.91 7.27 27.23
CA LEU A 54 -13.04 8.30 26.64
C LEU A 54 -11.88 8.68 27.58
N PHE A 55 -12.19 8.88 28.87
CA PHE A 55 -11.16 9.14 29.87
C PHE A 55 -10.20 7.94 30.00
N LEU A 56 -10.70 6.73 30.06
CA LEU A 56 -9.90 5.52 30.15
C LEU A 56 -9.01 5.33 28.92
N LEU A 57 -9.52 5.63 27.72
CA LEU A 57 -8.75 5.58 26.50
C LEU A 57 -7.58 6.59 26.52
N ALA A 58 -7.86 7.84 26.89
CA ALA A 58 -6.82 8.86 27.03
C ALA A 58 -5.77 8.49 28.08
N LEU A 59 -6.21 7.95 29.24
CA LEU A 59 -5.35 7.47 30.31
C LEU A 59 -4.49 6.27 29.86
N THR A 60 -5.08 5.35 29.10
CA THR A 60 -4.36 4.21 28.52
C THR A 60 -3.24 4.67 27.60
N ILE A 61 -3.52 5.60 26.70
CA ILE A 61 -2.51 6.17 25.79
C ILE A 61 -1.41 6.87 26.58
N LEU A 62 -1.77 7.69 27.57
CA LEU A 62 -0.82 8.35 28.46
C LEU A 62 0.10 7.35 29.16
N PHE A 63 -0.46 6.29 29.75
CA PHE A 63 0.32 5.29 30.49
C PHE A 63 1.25 4.49 29.57
N LEU A 64 0.78 4.07 28.40
CA LEU A 64 1.60 3.37 27.42
C LEU A 64 2.78 4.23 26.95
N LEU A 65 2.56 5.53 26.67
CA LEU A 65 3.62 6.47 26.32
C LEU A 65 4.60 6.69 27.47
N ALA A 66 4.10 6.87 28.72
CA ALA A 66 4.94 7.03 29.89
C ALA A 66 5.79 5.77 30.14
N ILE A 67 5.20 4.57 30.03
CA ILE A 67 5.92 3.29 30.13
C ILE A 67 7.01 3.21 29.07
N LEU A 68 6.70 3.55 27.82
CA LEU A 68 7.66 3.59 26.72
C LEU A 68 8.85 4.50 27.06
N PHE A 69 8.60 5.71 27.60
CA PHE A 69 9.65 6.62 28.04
C PHE A 69 10.41 6.12 29.27
N PHE A 70 9.74 5.47 30.23
CA PHE A 70 10.42 4.87 31.39
C PHE A 70 11.34 3.74 31.00
N ILE A 71 11.00 2.95 29.98
CA ILE A 71 11.83 1.83 29.49
C ILE A 71 13.00 2.36 28.64
N PHE A 72 12.73 3.15 27.63
CA PHE A 72 13.73 3.52 26.59
C PHE A 72 14.39 4.89 26.85
N GLY A 73 13.74 5.79 27.59
CA GLY A 73 14.24 7.14 27.86
C GLY A 73 15.32 7.17 28.94
N THR A 74 16.49 6.59 28.69
CA THR A 74 17.65 6.67 29.61
C THR A 74 18.14 8.11 29.78
N ARG A 75 19.12 8.34 30.68
CA ARG A 75 19.69 9.68 30.96
C ARG A 75 20.14 10.43 29.72
N TYR A 76 20.67 9.71 28.75
CA TYR A 76 21.20 10.27 27.52
C TYR A 76 20.17 10.26 26.40
N LEU A 77 19.25 9.31 26.41
CA LEU A 77 18.31 9.07 25.32
C LEU A 77 16.96 9.77 25.51
N LEU A 78 16.56 10.17 26.74
CA LEU A 78 15.23 10.71 26.98
C LEU A 78 14.88 11.91 26.10
N LYS A 79 15.77 12.90 26.01
CA LYS A 79 15.53 14.10 25.17
C LYS A 79 15.47 13.78 23.67
N PRO A 80 16.46 13.09 23.08
CA PRO A 80 16.37 12.74 21.67
C PRO A 80 15.20 11.80 21.37
N PHE A 81 14.85 10.91 22.29
CA PHE A 81 13.71 10.01 22.12
C PHE A 81 12.37 10.76 22.11
N ILE A 82 12.16 11.70 23.06
CA ILE A 82 10.98 12.57 23.05
C ILE A 82 10.93 13.36 21.74
N PHE A 83 12.05 13.95 21.30
CA PHE A 83 12.13 14.75 20.09
C PHE A 83 11.72 13.91 18.84
N LEU A 84 12.27 12.73 18.70
CA LEU A 84 11.94 11.83 17.60
C LEU A 84 10.46 11.40 17.62
N LEU A 85 9.92 11.09 18.80
CA LEU A 85 8.51 10.72 18.93
C LEU A 85 7.56 11.88 18.61
N LEU A 86 7.93 13.13 18.95
CA LEU A 86 7.13 14.30 18.59
C LEU A 86 7.08 14.48 17.06
N ILE A 87 8.23 14.38 16.38
CA ILE A 87 8.27 14.48 14.91
C ILE A 87 7.46 13.36 14.28
N ASN A 88 7.68 12.11 14.71
CA ASN A 88 6.92 10.97 14.22
C ASN A 88 5.41 11.15 14.43
N SER A 89 5.00 11.60 15.62
CA SER A 89 3.58 11.84 15.91
C SER A 89 2.98 12.95 15.04
N ALA A 90 3.75 14.02 14.75
CA ALA A 90 3.29 15.11 13.87
C ALA A 90 3.09 14.62 12.43
N ILE A 91 4.01 13.80 11.92
CA ILE A 91 3.92 13.19 10.59
C ILE A 91 2.69 12.27 10.53
N LEU A 92 2.54 11.37 11.48
CA LEU A 92 1.42 10.41 11.52
C LEU A 92 0.07 11.12 11.62
N ALA A 93 -0.03 12.16 12.47
CA ALA A 93 -1.25 12.94 12.61
C ALA A 93 -1.59 13.73 11.34
N TYR A 94 -0.58 14.19 10.59
CA TYR A 94 -0.77 14.81 9.30
C TYR A 94 -1.36 13.84 8.29
N TYR A 95 -0.73 12.67 8.11
CA TYR A 95 -1.22 11.66 7.17
C TYR A 95 -2.59 11.11 7.55
N LYS A 96 -2.84 10.88 8.84
CA LYS A 96 -4.16 10.45 9.31
C LYS A 96 -5.24 11.48 9.01
N LYS A 97 -4.95 12.78 9.22
CA LYS A 97 -5.89 13.86 8.91
C LYS A 97 -6.16 13.97 7.41
N ASN A 98 -5.10 13.95 6.59
CA ASN A 98 -5.19 14.31 5.17
C ASN A 98 -5.54 13.13 4.25
N TYR A 99 -5.23 11.91 4.65
CA TYR A 99 -5.48 10.71 3.83
C TYR A 99 -6.42 9.70 4.50
N GLY A 100 -6.77 9.88 5.77
CA GLY A 100 -7.63 8.94 6.52
C GLY A 100 -6.93 7.62 6.89
N VAL A 101 -5.72 7.40 6.40
CA VAL A 101 -4.98 6.14 6.54
C VAL A 101 -4.07 6.14 7.75
N SER A 102 -4.01 5.03 8.47
CA SER A 102 -3.05 4.83 9.58
C SER A 102 -1.80 4.17 9.03
N VAL A 103 -0.62 4.75 9.37
CA VAL A 103 0.68 4.24 8.89
C VAL A 103 1.00 2.91 9.58
N ASP A 104 0.81 1.83 8.86
CA ASP A 104 1.04 0.46 9.31
C ASP A 104 2.37 -0.12 8.79
N GLU A 105 2.58 -1.42 9.05
CA GLU A 105 3.77 -2.15 8.60
C GLU A 105 3.92 -2.13 7.08
N GLY A 106 2.82 -2.24 6.33
CA GLY A 106 2.82 -2.19 4.87
C GLY A 106 3.34 -0.86 4.34
N ILE A 107 2.79 0.25 4.83
CA ILE A 107 3.19 1.61 4.42
C ILE A 107 4.66 1.89 4.80
N ILE A 108 5.06 1.56 6.04
CA ILE A 108 6.44 1.76 6.51
C ILE A 108 7.42 1.01 5.60
N THR A 109 7.13 -0.25 5.29
CA THR A 109 8.02 -1.05 4.43
C THR A 109 8.00 -0.59 2.99
N SER A 110 6.88 -0.14 2.43
CA SER A 110 6.82 0.46 1.10
C SER A 110 7.69 1.71 1.00
N LEU A 111 7.67 2.57 2.02
CA LEU A 111 8.55 3.75 2.07
C LEU A 111 10.04 3.36 2.15
N PHE A 112 10.40 2.35 2.96
CA PHE A 112 11.77 1.84 3.00
C PHE A 112 12.20 1.24 1.67
N ASP A 113 11.34 0.46 1.03
CA ASP A 113 11.60 -0.14 -0.28
C ASP A 113 11.83 0.96 -1.34
N SER A 114 10.99 2.01 -1.38
CA SER A 114 11.17 3.16 -2.28
C SER A 114 12.50 3.89 -2.07
N ILE A 115 12.95 4.02 -0.81
CA ILE A 115 14.26 4.61 -0.50
C ILE A 115 15.42 3.71 -0.95
N ILE A 116 15.34 2.40 -0.70
CA ILE A 116 16.37 1.42 -1.07
C ILE A 116 16.48 1.30 -2.60
N GLU A 117 15.35 1.30 -3.29
CA GLU A 117 15.27 1.24 -4.75
C GLU A 117 15.62 2.57 -5.42
N LYS A 118 15.92 3.62 -4.62
CA LYS A 118 16.20 5.00 -5.06
C LYS A 118 15.04 5.65 -5.84
N ASN A 119 13.82 5.17 -5.64
CA ASN A 119 12.61 5.78 -6.16
C ASN A 119 12.14 6.91 -5.22
N TYR A 120 12.92 7.98 -5.15
CA TYR A 120 12.65 9.10 -4.24
C TYR A 120 11.41 9.92 -4.64
N HIS A 121 10.90 9.78 -5.85
CA HIS A 121 9.76 10.57 -6.33
C HIS A 121 8.51 10.31 -5.49
N GLU A 122 8.22 9.07 -5.13
CA GLU A 122 7.10 8.73 -4.24
C GLU A 122 7.23 9.40 -2.88
N VAL A 123 8.45 9.40 -2.32
CA VAL A 123 8.72 10.02 -1.01
C VAL A 123 8.58 11.54 -1.10
N TYR A 124 9.11 12.18 -2.16
CA TYR A 124 8.97 13.62 -2.37
C TYR A 124 7.53 14.05 -2.59
N ASP A 125 6.73 13.22 -3.23
CA ASP A 125 5.31 13.49 -3.48
C ASP A 125 4.49 13.59 -2.20
N LEU A 126 4.94 12.92 -1.15
CA LEU A 126 4.33 12.97 0.19
C LEU A 126 4.81 14.17 1.03
N LEU A 127 5.90 14.85 0.65
CA LEU A 127 6.42 16.01 1.37
C LEU A 127 5.72 17.28 0.89
N THR A 128 4.90 17.87 1.75
CA THR A 128 4.14 19.09 1.48
C THR A 128 4.57 20.22 2.41
N ASN A 129 4.35 21.49 1.99
CA ASN A 129 4.57 22.63 2.86
C ASN A 129 3.71 22.57 4.12
N GLU A 130 2.47 22.05 4.02
CA GLU A 130 1.58 21.89 5.16
C GLU A 130 2.15 20.89 6.18
N LEU A 131 2.72 19.77 5.72
CA LEU A 131 3.41 18.82 6.59
C LEU A 131 4.54 19.50 7.36
N PHE A 132 5.36 20.32 6.66
CA PHE A 132 6.46 21.04 7.29
C PHE A 132 5.95 22.01 8.37
N VAL A 133 4.93 22.82 8.07
CA VAL A 133 4.30 23.74 9.03
C VAL A 133 3.73 22.96 10.22
N LYS A 134 3.09 21.83 9.98
CA LYS A 134 2.56 20.95 11.05
C LYS A 134 3.67 20.45 11.97
N ILE A 135 4.78 19.97 11.42
CA ILE A 135 5.95 19.53 12.20
C ILE A 135 6.50 20.69 13.03
N VAL A 136 6.66 21.87 12.46
CA VAL A 136 7.17 23.05 13.19
C VAL A 136 6.27 23.38 14.39
N ILE A 137 4.97 23.49 14.19
CA ILE A 137 4.03 23.92 15.21
C ILE A 137 3.83 22.86 16.29
N THR A 138 3.67 21.58 15.91
CA THR A 138 3.25 20.54 16.86
C THR A 138 4.40 19.65 17.37
N ALA A 139 5.59 19.74 16.78
CA ALA A 139 6.75 18.99 17.23
C ALA A 139 7.93 19.88 17.62
N LEU A 140 8.42 20.75 16.73
CA LEU A 140 9.64 21.53 16.98
C LEU A 140 9.44 22.59 18.06
N ILE A 141 8.35 23.38 18.00
CA ILE A 141 8.06 24.39 19.02
C ILE A 141 7.87 23.75 20.41
N PRO A 142 7.03 22.70 20.58
CA PRO A 142 6.92 22.01 21.87
C PRO A 142 8.19 21.30 22.33
N ALA A 143 9.11 20.97 21.43
CA ALA A 143 10.41 20.39 21.81
C ALA A 143 11.42 21.45 22.30
N LEU A 144 11.25 22.73 21.98
CA LEU A 144 12.18 23.80 22.39
C LEU A 144 12.50 23.79 23.91
N PRO A 145 11.53 23.61 24.82
CA PRO A 145 11.82 23.54 26.25
C PRO A 145 12.85 22.46 26.62
N LEU A 146 12.91 21.34 25.88
CA LEU A 146 13.88 20.26 26.16
C LEU A 146 15.34 20.77 26.07
N TYR A 147 15.61 21.73 25.18
CA TYR A 147 16.95 22.31 25.06
C TYR A 147 17.36 23.09 26.32
N PHE A 148 16.41 23.82 26.92
CA PHE A 148 16.69 24.69 28.07
C PHE A 148 16.58 23.97 29.44
N ILE A 149 15.83 22.90 29.52
CA ILE A 149 15.60 22.16 30.78
C ILE A 149 16.83 21.31 31.14
N LYS A 150 17.30 21.44 32.40
CA LYS A 150 18.25 20.50 33.00
C LYS A 150 17.48 19.39 33.71
N ILE A 151 17.48 18.17 33.11
CA ILE A 151 16.79 17.03 33.70
C ILE A 151 17.62 16.47 34.87
N GLN A 152 16.98 16.33 36.03
CA GLN A 152 17.58 15.72 37.21
C GLN A 152 17.29 14.23 37.23
N TYR A 153 18.35 13.46 37.46
CA TYR A 153 18.30 12.02 37.65
C TYR A 153 18.91 11.68 39.04
N PRO A 154 18.28 10.78 39.80
CA PRO A 154 18.87 10.29 41.04
C PRO A 154 20.06 9.35 40.73
N LYS A 155 20.70 8.78 41.79
CA LYS A 155 21.71 7.71 41.59
C LYS A 155 21.10 6.55 40.84
N LEU A 156 21.91 5.85 40.02
CA LEU A 156 21.43 4.83 39.06
C LEU A 156 20.45 3.83 39.65
N LEU A 157 20.82 3.17 40.76
CA LEU A 157 19.93 2.18 41.42
C LEU A 157 18.58 2.79 41.80
N LYS A 158 18.60 3.99 42.42
CA LYS A 158 17.37 4.70 42.79
C LYS A 158 16.55 5.12 41.57
N GLU A 159 17.20 5.45 40.46
CA GLU A 159 16.51 5.75 39.20
C GLU A 159 15.75 4.54 38.69
N TYR A 160 16.37 3.36 38.64
CA TYR A 160 15.71 2.13 38.20
C TYR A 160 14.55 1.74 39.13
N VAL A 161 14.72 1.85 40.45
CA VAL A 161 13.63 1.61 41.40
C VAL A 161 12.46 2.55 41.14
N ILE A 162 12.70 3.86 40.93
CA ILE A 162 11.66 4.84 40.64
C ILE A 162 10.96 4.48 39.31
N ARG A 163 11.70 4.17 38.27
CA ARG A 163 11.12 3.77 36.96
C ARG A 163 10.21 2.56 37.11
N LEU A 164 10.70 1.52 37.75
CA LEU A 164 9.93 0.29 37.96
C LEU A 164 8.68 0.55 38.84
N SER A 165 8.81 1.36 39.90
CA SER A 165 7.67 1.71 40.75
C SER A 165 6.57 2.45 39.99
N TYR A 166 6.93 3.40 39.10
CA TYR A 166 5.93 4.09 38.27
C TYR A 166 5.29 3.14 37.26
N ILE A 167 6.07 2.27 36.61
CA ILE A 167 5.55 1.28 35.66
C ILE A 167 4.56 0.34 36.38
N CYS A 168 4.97 -0.25 37.50
CA CYS A 168 4.10 -1.15 38.27
C CYS A 168 2.86 -0.43 38.79
N GLY A 169 3.02 0.80 39.33
CA GLY A 169 1.90 1.59 39.80
C GLY A 169 0.88 1.91 38.73
N MET A 170 1.33 2.35 37.54
CA MET A 170 0.45 2.59 36.38
C MET A 170 -0.28 1.32 35.93
N LEU A 171 0.42 0.17 35.90
CA LEU A 171 -0.20 -1.09 35.50
C LEU A 171 -1.25 -1.55 36.51
N ILE A 172 -0.96 -1.45 37.84
CA ILE A 172 -1.91 -1.79 38.90
C ILE A 172 -3.17 -0.91 38.79
N VAL A 173 -3.00 0.41 38.68
CA VAL A 173 -4.12 1.34 38.54
C VAL A 173 -4.94 1.04 37.28
N TRP A 174 -4.29 0.81 36.15
CA TRP A 174 -4.96 0.49 34.92
C TRP A 174 -5.74 -0.83 34.99
N ILE A 175 -5.13 -1.89 35.54
CA ILE A 175 -5.78 -3.19 35.74
C ILE A 175 -7.01 -3.05 36.65
N ALA A 176 -6.89 -2.31 37.75
CA ALA A 176 -8.00 -2.09 38.68
C ALA A 176 -9.19 -1.38 38.00
N ILE A 177 -8.90 -0.33 37.19
CA ILE A 177 -9.93 0.40 36.46
C ILE A 177 -10.59 -0.49 35.39
N VAL A 178 -9.79 -1.23 34.60
CA VAL A 178 -10.34 -2.13 33.57
C VAL A 178 -11.14 -3.27 34.20
N ALA A 179 -10.67 -3.85 35.30
CA ALA A 179 -11.36 -4.94 35.97
C ALA A 179 -12.72 -4.52 36.54
N SER A 180 -12.85 -3.26 37.01
CA SER A 180 -14.13 -2.76 37.57
C SER A 180 -15.25 -2.64 36.52
N ASN A 181 -14.93 -2.50 35.25
CA ASN A 181 -15.88 -2.36 34.15
C ASN A 181 -15.57 -3.30 32.97
N TYR A 182 -15.00 -4.47 33.28
CA TYR A 182 -14.45 -5.38 32.27
C TYR A 182 -15.43 -5.77 31.15
N LYS A 183 -16.70 -6.03 31.52
CA LYS A 183 -17.72 -6.47 30.59
C LYS A 183 -17.91 -5.44 29.46
N ASP A 184 -18.24 -4.21 29.81
CA ASP A 184 -18.58 -3.16 28.85
C ASP A 184 -17.35 -2.67 28.07
N ILE A 185 -16.21 -2.53 28.76
CA ILE A 185 -14.93 -2.21 28.13
C ILE A 185 -14.56 -3.29 27.10
N SER A 186 -14.65 -4.58 27.47
CA SER A 186 -14.25 -5.68 26.59
C SER A 186 -15.16 -5.80 25.37
N LEU A 187 -16.46 -5.56 25.52
CA LEU A 187 -17.41 -5.55 24.41
C LEU A 187 -17.11 -4.38 23.46
N THR A 188 -16.96 -3.17 23.99
CA THR A 188 -16.67 -1.96 23.19
C THR A 188 -15.36 -2.08 22.43
N VAL A 189 -14.28 -2.56 23.07
CA VAL A 189 -12.96 -2.75 22.42
C VAL A 189 -13.02 -3.85 21.37
N ARG A 190 -13.73 -4.96 21.62
CA ARG A 190 -13.86 -6.06 20.63
C ARG A 190 -14.65 -5.64 19.41
N ALA A 191 -15.74 -4.89 19.59
CA ALA A 191 -16.56 -4.35 18.51
C ALA A 191 -15.78 -3.34 17.64
N ASN A 192 -14.82 -2.61 18.25
CA ASN A 192 -14.12 -1.49 17.64
C ASN A 192 -12.60 -1.70 17.53
N ARG A 193 -12.14 -2.93 17.27
CA ARG A 193 -10.70 -3.28 17.18
C ARG A 193 -9.93 -2.42 16.17
N TYR A 194 -10.61 -1.91 15.15
CA TYR A 194 -10.01 -1.05 14.13
C TYR A 194 -9.46 0.26 14.69
N LEU A 195 -10.00 0.75 15.81
CA LEU A 195 -9.54 1.99 16.47
C LEU A 195 -8.09 1.89 17.00
N ASN A 196 -7.59 0.68 17.26
CA ASN A 196 -6.20 0.48 17.72
C ASN A 196 -5.17 1.05 16.71
N LYS A 197 -5.52 1.07 15.42
CA LYS A 197 -4.65 1.60 14.36
C LYS A 197 -4.54 3.11 14.38
N ASP A 198 -5.45 3.79 15.05
CA ASP A 198 -5.51 5.24 15.12
C ASP A 198 -4.73 5.80 16.31
N VAL A 199 -4.12 4.95 17.15
CA VAL A 199 -3.35 5.37 18.33
C VAL A 199 -1.95 5.85 17.94
N ILE A 200 -1.75 7.16 17.94
CA ILE A 200 -0.50 7.83 17.56
C ILE A 200 0.41 8.05 18.78
N PRO A 201 1.71 7.75 18.72
CA PRO A 201 2.45 7.03 17.65
C PRO A 201 2.57 5.52 17.90
N LEU A 202 1.86 4.98 18.92
CA LEU A 202 2.09 3.62 19.43
C LEU A 202 1.85 2.55 18.36
N TYR A 203 0.87 2.75 17.47
CA TYR A 203 0.61 1.80 16.39
C TYR A 203 1.79 1.70 15.42
N SER A 204 2.34 2.82 14.96
CA SER A 204 3.50 2.80 14.07
C SER A 204 4.77 2.27 14.74
N VAL A 205 4.95 2.54 16.04
CA VAL A 205 6.05 1.95 16.84
C VAL A 205 5.91 0.43 16.91
N SER A 206 4.70 -0.09 17.13
CA SER A 206 4.44 -1.53 17.12
C SER A 206 4.68 -2.15 15.73
N SER A 207 4.28 -1.46 14.67
CA SER A 207 4.53 -1.86 13.28
C SER A 207 6.03 -1.94 12.98
N LEU A 208 6.81 -0.94 13.41
CA LEU A 208 8.26 -0.95 13.27
C LEU A 208 8.92 -2.11 14.04
N LEU A 209 8.48 -2.38 15.27
CA LEU A 209 8.96 -3.51 16.05
C LEU A 209 8.66 -4.85 15.38
N ASN A 210 7.49 -4.99 14.75
CA ASN A 210 7.15 -6.18 13.98
C ASN A 210 8.06 -6.33 12.75
N ILE A 211 8.33 -5.25 12.01
CA ILE A 211 9.27 -5.26 10.88
C ILE A 211 10.65 -5.74 11.35
N ILE A 212 11.18 -5.17 12.44
CA ILE A 212 12.48 -5.56 13.01
C ILE A 212 12.47 -7.04 13.41
N LYS A 213 11.41 -7.50 14.08
CA LYS A 213 11.26 -8.91 14.46
C LYS A 213 11.25 -9.84 13.25
N HIS A 214 10.52 -9.49 12.19
CA HIS A 214 10.48 -10.26 10.94
C HIS A 214 11.83 -10.25 10.21
N SER A 215 12.54 -9.12 10.23
CA SER A 215 13.88 -9.00 9.62
C SER A 215 14.96 -9.80 10.37
N LEU A 216 14.81 -9.94 11.69
CA LEU A 216 15.70 -10.73 12.54
C LEU A 216 15.33 -12.22 12.56
N SER A 217 14.13 -12.60 12.16
CA SER A 217 13.77 -13.99 11.99
C SER A 217 14.56 -14.57 10.81
N PHE A 218 15.14 -15.76 10.99
CA PHE A 218 15.95 -16.43 9.98
C PHE A 218 15.23 -16.43 8.64
N LYS A 219 15.87 -15.86 7.59
CA LYS A 219 15.40 -16.02 6.23
C LYS A 219 15.42 -17.52 5.93
N SER A 220 14.27 -18.13 5.74
CA SER A 220 14.19 -19.48 5.22
C SER A 220 14.85 -19.50 3.85
N ALA A 221 15.51 -20.61 3.50
CA ALA A 221 16.10 -20.77 2.17
C ALA A 221 15.00 -20.58 1.11
N TYR A 222 15.35 -19.94 -0.01
CA TYR A 222 14.43 -19.78 -1.14
C TYR A 222 13.95 -21.15 -1.62
N VAL A 223 12.64 -21.35 -1.66
CA VAL A 223 12.03 -22.61 -2.10
C VAL A 223 11.98 -22.63 -3.62
N GLN A 224 12.87 -23.40 -4.21
CA GLN A 224 12.97 -23.62 -5.65
C GLN A 224 11.76 -24.41 -6.18
N LEU A 225 11.58 -24.39 -7.50
CA LEU A 225 10.65 -25.32 -8.16
C LEU A 225 11.13 -26.75 -7.94
N ASP A 226 10.20 -27.61 -7.59
CA ASP A 226 10.43 -29.06 -7.40
C ASP A 226 9.91 -29.87 -8.59
N GLU A 227 9.80 -29.25 -9.77
CA GLU A 227 9.37 -29.84 -11.03
C GLU A 227 10.07 -29.19 -12.22
N GLN A 228 10.00 -29.85 -13.37
CA GLN A 228 10.36 -29.29 -14.68
C GLN A 228 9.05 -29.00 -15.47
N PRO A 229 8.58 -27.76 -15.53
CA PRO A 229 7.41 -27.43 -16.32
C PRO A 229 7.68 -27.61 -17.82
N SER A 230 6.62 -27.84 -18.60
CA SER A 230 6.73 -28.05 -20.05
C SER A 230 5.81 -27.13 -20.83
N ILE A 231 6.14 -26.94 -22.10
CA ILE A 231 5.35 -26.12 -23.04
C ILE A 231 4.63 -27.06 -24.01
N TYR A 232 3.35 -26.88 -24.20
CA TYR A 232 2.63 -27.47 -25.30
C TYR A 232 2.97 -26.74 -26.61
N LYS A 233 3.32 -27.45 -27.67
CA LYS A 233 3.77 -26.90 -28.97
C LYS A 233 4.93 -25.90 -28.83
N PRO A 234 6.12 -26.33 -28.43
CA PRO A 234 7.26 -25.43 -28.19
C PRO A 234 7.80 -24.73 -29.45
N GLU A 235 7.49 -25.26 -30.64
CA GLU A 235 7.89 -24.71 -31.96
C GLU A 235 7.06 -23.50 -32.38
N GLU A 236 5.89 -23.27 -31.81
CA GLU A 236 5.03 -22.15 -32.17
C GLU A 236 5.57 -20.81 -31.68
N GLU A 237 5.52 -19.81 -32.57
CA GLU A 237 5.85 -18.44 -32.21
C GLU A 237 4.66 -17.78 -31.48
N MET A 238 4.95 -17.24 -30.28
CA MET A 238 3.94 -16.57 -29.48
C MET A 238 4.52 -15.42 -28.68
N VAL A 239 3.77 -14.33 -28.59
CA VAL A 239 4.09 -13.18 -27.75
C VAL A 239 2.93 -12.91 -26.79
N GLY A 240 3.19 -13.05 -25.50
CA GLY A 240 2.27 -12.62 -24.43
C GLY A 240 2.72 -11.29 -23.84
N ILE A 241 1.79 -10.37 -23.65
CA ILE A 241 1.98 -9.17 -22.84
C ILE A 241 1.06 -9.26 -21.64
N VAL A 242 1.64 -9.06 -20.48
CA VAL A 242 0.94 -8.98 -19.19
C VAL A 242 1.18 -7.59 -18.61
N VAL A 243 0.12 -6.81 -18.40
CA VAL A 243 0.22 -5.48 -17.83
C VAL A 243 -0.30 -5.50 -16.40
N VAL A 244 0.57 -5.23 -15.46
CA VAL A 244 0.24 -4.94 -14.07
C VAL A 244 -0.11 -3.46 -14.00
N GLY A 245 -1.42 -3.16 -13.94
CA GLY A 245 -1.94 -1.82 -13.74
C GLY A 245 -1.76 -1.38 -12.28
N GLU A 246 -1.76 -0.09 -12.04
CA GLU A 246 -1.56 0.52 -10.73
C GLU A 246 -2.77 1.36 -10.34
N THR A 247 -3.35 1.10 -9.16
CA THR A 247 -4.44 1.86 -8.52
C THR A 247 -5.67 2.14 -9.40
N ALA A 248 -5.96 1.32 -10.40
CA ALA A 248 -7.12 1.52 -11.27
C ALA A 248 -8.39 0.89 -10.68
N ARG A 249 -9.46 1.67 -10.61
CA ARG A 249 -10.79 1.27 -10.10
C ARG A 249 -11.66 0.74 -11.22
N ALA A 250 -12.36 -0.36 -10.97
CA ALA A 250 -13.29 -0.93 -11.95
C ALA A 250 -14.47 0.01 -12.27
N ASP A 251 -14.98 0.73 -11.27
CA ASP A 251 -16.13 1.64 -11.40
C ASP A 251 -15.83 2.96 -12.13
N HIS A 252 -14.57 3.24 -12.48
CA HIS A 252 -14.15 4.36 -13.33
C HIS A 252 -13.82 3.92 -14.77
N PHE A 253 -14.06 2.66 -15.12
CA PHE A 253 -13.93 2.16 -16.50
C PHE A 253 -15.28 2.19 -17.23
N SER A 254 -15.37 2.89 -18.37
CA SER A 254 -16.58 2.86 -19.21
C SER A 254 -16.88 1.45 -19.74
N LEU A 255 -15.88 0.60 -19.88
CA LEU A 255 -16.03 -0.83 -20.18
C LEU A 255 -16.86 -1.59 -19.13
N ASN A 256 -16.90 -1.11 -17.90
CA ASN A 256 -17.66 -1.68 -16.78
C ASN A 256 -18.99 -0.96 -16.52
N GLY A 257 -19.37 -0.01 -17.39
CA GLY A 257 -20.62 0.73 -17.28
C GLY A 257 -20.48 2.11 -16.62
N TYR A 258 -19.27 2.61 -16.39
CA TYR A 258 -19.09 4.00 -15.94
C TYR A 258 -19.67 4.99 -16.95
N SER A 259 -20.33 6.03 -16.47
CA SER A 259 -21.06 6.98 -17.32
C SER A 259 -20.15 7.85 -18.21
N ARG A 260 -18.93 8.11 -17.76
CA ARG A 260 -17.95 8.86 -18.53
C ARG A 260 -17.19 7.94 -19.49
N LYS A 261 -16.87 8.45 -20.70
CA LYS A 261 -16.12 7.74 -21.72
C LYS A 261 -14.61 7.73 -21.39
N THR A 262 -14.21 6.90 -20.44
CA THR A 262 -12.83 6.74 -20.00
C THR A 262 -12.05 5.70 -20.81
N ASN A 263 -12.74 4.80 -21.54
CA ASN A 263 -12.11 3.76 -22.35
C ASN A 263 -12.55 3.79 -23.84
N PRO A 264 -12.52 4.95 -24.55
CA PRO A 264 -13.06 5.06 -25.91
C PRO A 264 -12.28 4.28 -26.97
N LYS A 265 -11.01 3.94 -26.69
CA LYS A 265 -10.15 3.16 -27.61
C LYS A 265 -10.29 1.67 -27.38
N LEU A 266 -10.27 1.24 -26.11
CA LEU A 266 -10.46 -0.16 -25.72
C LEU A 266 -11.86 -0.68 -26.03
N GLU A 267 -12.90 0.16 -26.01
CA GLU A 267 -14.25 -0.20 -26.46
C GLU A 267 -14.28 -0.70 -27.93
N LYS A 268 -13.32 -0.27 -28.75
CA LYS A 268 -13.17 -0.69 -30.16
C LYS A 268 -12.35 -1.96 -30.34
N GLN A 269 -11.70 -2.42 -29.27
CA GLN A 269 -10.94 -3.66 -29.28
C GLN A 269 -11.86 -4.83 -28.92
N ASN A 270 -11.62 -5.99 -29.50
CA ASN A 270 -12.41 -7.18 -29.18
C ASN A 270 -11.88 -7.82 -27.87
N LEU A 271 -12.27 -7.23 -26.73
CA LEU A 271 -11.82 -7.63 -25.41
C LEU A 271 -12.78 -8.61 -24.74
N SER A 272 -12.25 -9.52 -23.94
CA SER A 272 -12.99 -10.23 -22.91
C SER A 272 -12.81 -9.49 -21.58
N ASN A 273 -13.79 -8.69 -21.23
CA ASN A 273 -13.76 -7.81 -20.08
C ASN A 273 -14.51 -8.43 -18.90
N PHE A 274 -13.88 -8.49 -17.71
CA PHE A 274 -14.44 -9.04 -16.47
C PHE A 274 -14.77 -7.90 -15.50
N ASN A 275 -16.04 -7.60 -15.36
CA ASN A 275 -16.51 -6.48 -14.56
C ASN A 275 -16.71 -6.79 -13.06
N ASN A 276 -16.37 -8.00 -12.62
CA ASN A 276 -16.53 -8.47 -11.25
C ASN A 276 -15.21 -9.08 -10.71
N ALA A 277 -14.11 -8.31 -10.86
CA ALA A 277 -12.75 -8.72 -10.50
C ALA A 277 -12.25 -8.02 -9.24
N TYR A 278 -11.60 -8.78 -8.35
CA TYR A 278 -11.15 -8.27 -7.05
C TYR A 278 -9.65 -8.49 -6.83
N SER A 279 -9.03 -7.48 -6.27
CA SER A 279 -7.65 -7.55 -5.79
C SER A 279 -7.54 -8.39 -4.50
N CYS A 280 -6.39 -9.02 -4.29
CA CYS A 280 -6.02 -9.71 -3.06
C CYS A 280 -5.29 -8.81 -2.05
N GLY A 281 -5.03 -7.55 -2.40
CA GLY A 281 -4.36 -6.56 -1.55
C GLY A 281 -4.80 -5.15 -1.88
N THR A 282 -4.41 -4.21 -1.05
CA THR A 282 -4.67 -2.77 -1.20
C THR A 282 -3.38 -1.97 -1.25
N LEU A 283 -2.25 -2.64 -1.40
CA LEU A 283 -0.92 -2.08 -1.52
C LEU A 283 -0.16 -2.89 -2.57
N THR A 284 0.56 -2.24 -3.45
CA THR A 284 1.42 -2.85 -4.47
C THR A 284 2.35 -3.92 -3.88
N LYS A 285 2.90 -3.65 -2.68
CA LYS A 285 3.74 -4.59 -1.95
C LYS A 285 3.06 -5.93 -1.63
N THR A 286 1.75 -5.94 -1.48
CA THR A 286 0.94 -7.13 -1.19
C THR A 286 0.35 -7.72 -2.47
N SER A 287 -0.26 -6.87 -3.30
CA SER A 287 -1.01 -7.31 -4.47
C SER A 287 -0.13 -7.85 -5.58
N VAL A 288 1.02 -7.24 -5.86
CA VAL A 288 1.93 -7.73 -6.92
C VAL A 288 2.47 -9.13 -6.59
N PRO A 289 3.06 -9.43 -5.42
CA PRO A 289 3.41 -10.81 -5.08
C PRO A 289 2.22 -11.77 -5.11
N CYS A 290 1.03 -11.31 -4.74
CA CYS A 290 -0.18 -12.11 -4.78
C CYS A 290 -0.63 -12.44 -6.21
N MET A 291 -0.57 -11.50 -7.15
CA MET A 291 -0.92 -11.71 -8.57
C MET A 291 -0.08 -12.81 -9.22
N PHE A 292 1.16 -12.97 -8.81
CA PHE A 292 2.08 -13.97 -9.37
C PHE A 292 2.23 -15.22 -8.50
N TYR A 293 1.46 -15.30 -7.41
CA TYR A 293 1.49 -16.45 -6.51
C TYR A 293 0.74 -17.66 -7.09
N VAL A 294 1.35 -18.82 -7.07
CA VAL A 294 0.78 -20.08 -7.61
C VAL A 294 0.39 -21.08 -6.51
N GLY A 295 0.45 -20.68 -5.25
CA GLY A 295 0.08 -21.53 -4.12
C GLY A 295 -1.40 -21.43 -3.74
N ASP A 296 -1.70 -21.83 -2.50
CA ASP A 296 -3.04 -21.68 -1.93
C ASP A 296 -3.27 -20.25 -1.41
N TYR A 297 -4.19 -19.52 -2.04
CA TYR A 297 -4.52 -18.14 -1.71
C TYR A 297 -5.13 -17.98 -0.31
N ALA A 298 -5.79 -18.99 0.23
CA ALA A 298 -6.31 -18.93 1.61
C ALA A 298 -5.20 -18.80 2.65
N SER A 299 -3.99 -19.29 2.32
CA SER A 299 -2.80 -19.23 3.15
C SER A 299 -1.75 -18.24 2.64
N PHE A 300 -2.11 -17.33 1.73
CA PHE A 300 -1.20 -16.33 1.18
C PHE A 300 -0.58 -15.47 2.27
N ASP A 301 0.73 -15.33 2.22
CA ASP A 301 1.53 -14.47 3.07
C ASP A 301 2.68 -13.89 2.24
N VAL A 302 2.86 -12.57 2.25
CA VAL A 302 3.84 -11.86 1.41
C VAL A 302 5.26 -12.35 1.66
N ALA A 303 5.65 -12.53 2.94
CA ALA A 303 7.00 -12.93 3.28
C ALA A 303 7.31 -14.34 2.78
N LYS A 304 6.32 -15.24 2.85
CA LYS A 304 6.46 -16.59 2.29
C LYS A 304 6.44 -16.60 0.76
N ALA A 305 5.60 -15.77 0.14
CA ALA A 305 5.54 -15.64 -1.31
C ALA A 305 6.87 -15.17 -1.89
N ASN A 306 7.51 -14.19 -1.26
CA ASN A 306 8.81 -13.64 -1.68
C ASN A 306 10.00 -14.60 -1.48
N GLN A 307 9.80 -15.72 -0.76
CA GLN A 307 10.85 -16.73 -0.48
C GLN A 307 10.65 -18.02 -1.28
N ARG A 308 9.80 -18.01 -2.29
CA ARG A 308 9.53 -19.19 -3.12
C ARG A 308 9.34 -18.82 -4.58
N ALA A 309 9.57 -19.82 -5.44
CA ALA A 309 9.30 -19.70 -6.86
C ALA A 309 7.84 -19.29 -7.13
N ASN A 310 7.67 -18.39 -8.08
CA ASN A 310 6.41 -17.81 -8.48
C ASN A 310 6.05 -18.16 -9.94
N LEU A 311 5.01 -17.55 -10.48
CA LEU A 311 4.57 -17.75 -11.86
C LEU A 311 5.68 -17.54 -12.90
N LEU A 312 6.50 -16.47 -12.74
CA LEU A 312 7.53 -16.15 -13.73
C LEU A 312 8.67 -17.18 -13.73
N ASP A 313 8.98 -17.74 -12.57
CA ASP A 313 9.96 -18.83 -12.46
C ASP A 313 9.49 -20.08 -13.18
N ILE A 314 8.19 -20.45 -13.04
CA ILE A 314 7.59 -21.57 -13.75
C ILE A 314 7.66 -21.36 -15.26
N ILE A 315 7.26 -20.18 -15.73
CA ILE A 315 7.25 -19.86 -17.16
C ILE A 315 8.69 -19.85 -17.72
N THR A 316 9.64 -19.27 -16.99
CA THR A 316 11.05 -19.27 -17.39
C THR A 316 11.64 -20.69 -17.43
N ALA A 317 11.37 -21.50 -16.42
CA ALA A 317 11.83 -22.90 -16.37
C ALA A 317 11.24 -23.76 -17.49
N SER A 318 10.08 -23.39 -18.03
CA SER A 318 9.50 -24.06 -19.20
C SER A 318 10.20 -23.74 -20.53
N GLY A 319 11.13 -22.77 -20.56
CA GLY A 319 11.85 -22.33 -21.75
C GLY A 319 11.28 -21.11 -22.47
N VAL A 320 10.29 -20.44 -21.88
CA VAL A 320 9.78 -19.14 -22.37
C VAL A 320 10.74 -18.03 -21.99
N ALA A 321 11.04 -17.12 -22.91
CA ALA A 321 11.80 -15.91 -22.60
C ALA A 321 10.90 -14.91 -21.86
N VAL A 322 11.26 -14.60 -20.62
CA VAL A 322 10.51 -13.66 -19.76
C VAL A 322 11.31 -12.38 -19.56
N THR A 323 10.66 -11.22 -19.70
CA THR A 323 11.25 -9.92 -19.38
C THR A 323 10.25 -9.08 -18.60
N TRP A 324 10.67 -8.53 -17.46
CA TRP A 324 9.93 -7.57 -16.65
C TRP A 324 10.36 -6.14 -17.00
N PHE A 325 9.40 -5.28 -17.31
CA PHE A 325 9.61 -3.86 -17.49
C PHE A 325 8.99 -3.10 -16.33
N ASN A 326 9.81 -2.30 -15.66
CA ASN A 326 9.37 -1.56 -14.48
C ASN A 326 9.30 -0.06 -14.75
N ASN A 327 8.10 0.52 -14.63
CA ASN A 327 7.86 1.96 -14.61
C ASN A 327 7.22 2.40 -13.27
N ASN A 328 7.39 1.61 -12.22
CA ASN A 328 6.78 1.79 -10.90
C ASN A 328 7.83 1.52 -9.80
N SER A 329 7.40 1.26 -8.59
CA SER A 329 8.20 1.01 -7.39
C SER A 329 8.79 -0.41 -7.31
N GLY A 330 9.39 -0.92 -8.42
CA GLY A 330 10.01 -2.24 -8.47
C GLY A 330 9.01 -3.40 -8.61
N CYS A 331 9.51 -4.64 -8.63
CA CYS A 331 8.70 -5.84 -8.83
C CYS A 331 8.33 -6.60 -7.54
N LYS A 332 8.67 -6.08 -6.39
CA LYS A 332 8.34 -6.68 -5.09
C LYS A 332 8.74 -8.17 -4.97
N HIS A 333 9.96 -8.50 -5.42
CA HIS A 333 10.57 -9.83 -5.48
C HIS A 333 10.00 -10.80 -6.53
N VAL A 334 9.01 -10.40 -7.30
CA VAL A 334 8.41 -11.27 -8.34
C VAL A 334 9.38 -11.51 -9.50
N CYS A 335 10.22 -10.53 -9.83
CA CYS A 335 11.12 -10.59 -10.98
C CYS A 335 12.57 -10.92 -10.64
N ASP A 336 12.88 -11.34 -9.41
CA ASP A 336 14.28 -11.54 -8.95
C ASP A 336 15.05 -12.55 -9.81
N GLN A 337 14.37 -13.48 -10.47
CA GLN A 337 14.96 -14.54 -11.29
C GLN A 337 14.79 -14.31 -12.81
N VAL A 338 14.24 -13.18 -13.23
CA VAL A 338 14.00 -12.89 -14.65
C VAL A 338 14.70 -11.60 -15.11
N LYS A 339 14.89 -11.46 -16.43
CA LYS A 339 15.46 -10.24 -16.99
C LYS A 339 14.58 -9.04 -16.66
N THR A 340 15.16 -7.98 -16.12
CA THR A 340 14.45 -6.75 -15.74
C THR A 340 15.01 -5.53 -16.48
N ILE A 341 14.12 -4.68 -16.97
CA ILE A 341 14.41 -3.36 -17.54
C ILE A 341 13.68 -2.34 -16.67
N ASP A 342 14.44 -1.53 -15.95
CA ASP A 342 13.92 -0.55 -15.01
C ASP A 342 13.98 0.85 -15.61
N LEU A 343 12.82 1.35 -16.04
CA LEU A 343 12.68 2.65 -16.69
C LEU A 343 12.98 3.81 -15.72
N THR A 344 12.74 3.61 -14.43
CA THR A 344 13.04 4.62 -13.39
C THR A 344 14.53 4.95 -13.32
N LYS A 345 15.40 4.07 -13.84
CA LYS A 345 16.85 4.27 -13.93
C LYS A 345 17.31 4.77 -15.30
N ILE A 346 16.47 4.64 -16.33
CA ILE A 346 16.78 5.01 -17.70
C ILE A 346 16.36 6.45 -17.99
N TYR A 347 15.19 6.84 -17.50
CA TYR A 347 14.58 8.14 -17.72
C TYR A 347 14.58 8.96 -16.41
N SER A 348 15.04 10.22 -16.50
CA SER A 348 15.20 11.10 -15.32
C SER A 348 14.07 12.11 -15.14
N GLU A 349 13.19 12.26 -16.14
CA GLU A 349 12.08 13.22 -16.15
C GLU A 349 10.72 12.53 -15.96
N GLU A 350 9.60 13.25 -16.12
CA GLU A 350 8.24 12.71 -15.98
C GLU A 350 8.07 11.41 -16.77
N GLN A 351 7.80 10.31 -16.06
CA GLN A 351 7.77 8.96 -16.63
C GLN A 351 6.33 8.59 -16.94
N TYR A 352 5.99 8.70 -18.23
CA TYR A 352 4.72 8.21 -18.74
C TYR A 352 4.83 6.74 -19.16
N ASP A 353 3.73 6.00 -19.06
CA ASP A 353 3.71 4.56 -19.37
C ASP A 353 4.01 4.24 -20.85
N GLU A 354 3.87 5.19 -21.75
CA GLU A 354 4.30 5.02 -23.17
C GLU A 354 5.79 4.73 -23.32
N GLN A 355 6.64 5.13 -22.37
CA GLN A 355 8.07 4.79 -22.39
C GLN A 355 8.32 3.28 -22.28
N LEU A 356 7.39 2.53 -21.65
CA LEU A 356 7.40 1.06 -21.66
C LEU A 356 7.35 0.49 -23.08
N ILE A 357 6.60 1.15 -23.99
CA ILE A 357 6.47 0.71 -25.38
C ILE A 357 7.79 0.89 -26.14
N ILE A 358 8.52 1.97 -25.88
CA ILE A 358 9.81 2.24 -26.53
C ILE A 358 10.83 1.13 -26.18
N GLU A 359 10.89 0.74 -24.93
CA GLU A 359 11.80 -0.33 -24.49
C GLU A 359 11.33 -1.72 -24.95
N LEU A 360 10.02 -1.93 -24.99
CA LEU A 360 9.41 -3.16 -25.50
C LEU A 360 9.76 -3.38 -26.98
N ASP A 361 9.77 -2.35 -27.82
CA ASP A 361 10.14 -2.44 -29.23
C ASP A 361 11.55 -2.97 -29.43
N LYS A 362 12.50 -2.48 -28.66
CA LYS A 362 13.89 -2.96 -28.70
C LYS A 362 14.02 -4.46 -28.43
N ILE A 363 13.12 -4.99 -27.60
CA ILE A 363 13.10 -6.44 -27.33
C ILE A 363 12.41 -7.18 -28.47
N LEU A 364 11.24 -6.73 -28.93
CA LEU A 364 10.47 -7.42 -29.96
C LEU A 364 11.24 -7.51 -31.30
N ASP A 365 11.95 -6.44 -31.68
CA ASP A 365 12.71 -6.37 -32.93
C ASP A 365 13.95 -7.29 -32.93
N ASN A 366 14.52 -7.55 -31.75
CA ASN A 366 15.73 -8.38 -31.59
C ASN A 366 15.43 -9.79 -31.03
N ASN A 367 14.17 -10.14 -30.84
CA ASN A 367 13.78 -11.37 -30.17
C ASN A 367 13.94 -12.60 -31.08
N LYS A 368 14.83 -13.50 -30.69
CA LYS A 368 15.05 -14.80 -31.32
C LYS A 368 14.27 -15.95 -30.67
N SER A 369 13.61 -15.70 -29.56
CA SER A 369 12.85 -16.73 -28.83
C SER A 369 11.51 -16.97 -29.49
N LYS A 370 11.12 -18.22 -29.62
CA LYS A 370 9.81 -18.60 -30.21
C LYS A 370 8.66 -18.16 -29.31
N LYS A 371 8.76 -18.37 -28.00
CA LYS A 371 7.76 -17.92 -27.03
C LYS A 371 8.34 -16.89 -26.09
N THR A 372 7.63 -15.76 -25.95
CA THR A 372 8.07 -14.63 -25.14
C THR A 372 6.91 -14.12 -24.29
N LEU A 373 7.17 -13.87 -23.01
CA LEU A 373 6.27 -13.18 -22.10
C LEU A 373 6.91 -11.88 -21.65
N LEU A 374 6.23 -10.76 -21.88
CA LEU A 374 6.64 -9.42 -21.47
C LEU A 374 5.69 -8.94 -20.38
N VAL A 375 6.22 -8.67 -19.20
CA VAL A 375 5.46 -8.16 -18.07
C VAL A 375 5.76 -6.68 -17.91
N LEU A 376 4.73 -5.83 -18.00
CA LEU A 376 4.83 -4.38 -17.91
C LEU A 376 4.19 -3.91 -16.60
N HIS A 377 4.97 -3.35 -15.71
CA HIS A 377 4.49 -2.74 -14.47
C HIS A 377 4.36 -1.23 -14.68
N SER A 378 3.13 -0.77 -14.87
CA SER A 378 2.81 0.61 -15.19
C SER A 378 2.75 1.51 -13.96
N MET A 379 2.93 2.82 -14.12
CA MET A 379 2.67 3.83 -13.10
C MET A 379 1.17 4.10 -12.95
N GLY A 380 0.39 3.91 -14.00
CA GLY A 380 -1.07 3.96 -13.98
C GLY A 380 -1.67 5.18 -13.32
N SER A 381 -2.57 4.93 -12.36
CA SER A 381 -3.32 5.97 -11.64
C SER A 381 -2.75 6.28 -10.25
N HIS A 382 -1.47 6.03 -10.00
CA HIS A 382 -0.85 6.18 -8.67
C HIS A 382 -0.95 7.62 -8.12
N GLY A 383 -1.66 7.77 -6.98
CA GLY A 383 -1.84 9.02 -6.27
C GLY A 383 -0.59 9.49 -5.50
N PRO A 384 -0.64 10.64 -4.83
CA PRO A 384 -1.73 11.62 -4.82
C PRO A 384 -1.73 12.60 -6.01
N LYS A 385 -0.69 12.62 -6.83
CA LYS A 385 -0.48 13.60 -7.93
C LYS A 385 -1.03 13.06 -9.24
N TYR A 386 -2.32 12.75 -9.32
CA TYR A 386 -2.95 12.19 -10.52
C TYR A 386 -2.66 13.00 -11.78
N TYR A 387 -2.64 14.35 -11.68
CA TYR A 387 -2.37 15.26 -12.79
C TYR A 387 -0.96 15.10 -13.42
N LYS A 388 -0.06 14.37 -12.76
CA LYS A 388 1.27 14.04 -13.28
C LYS A 388 1.35 12.66 -13.93
N ARG A 389 0.26 11.90 -13.95
CA ARG A 389 0.23 10.54 -14.47
C ARG A 389 -0.17 10.46 -15.94
N TYR A 390 -0.45 11.59 -16.56
CA TYR A 390 -0.83 11.68 -17.98
C TYR A 390 -0.24 12.94 -18.64
N PRO A 391 0.11 12.86 -19.95
CA PRO A 391 0.49 14.01 -20.75
C PRO A 391 -0.66 15.03 -20.88
N LYS A 392 -0.34 16.29 -21.16
CA LYS A 392 -1.30 17.41 -21.22
C LYS A 392 -2.47 17.16 -22.18
N GLU A 393 -2.25 16.45 -23.28
CA GLU A 393 -3.31 16.10 -24.23
C GLU A 393 -4.40 15.18 -23.67
N PHE A 394 -4.13 14.51 -22.55
CA PHE A 394 -5.10 13.66 -21.83
C PHE A 394 -5.79 14.38 -20.67
N ASP A 395 -5.50 15.66 -20.44
CA ASP A 395 -6.20 16.49 -19.45
C ASP A 395 -7.57 16.96 -19.99
N LYS A 396 -8.45 15.98 -20.28
CA LYS A 396 -9.73 16.19 -20.98
C LYS A 396 -10.88 16.53 -20.04
N PHE A 397 -10.94 15.87 -18.88
CA PHE A 397 -11.97 16.13 -17.87
C PHE A 397 -11.51 17.30 -17.01
N GLN A 398 -12.27 18.40 -17.06
CA GLN A 398 -11.93 19.68 -16.45
C GLN A 398 -13.10 20.26 -15.62
N PRO A 399 -12.80 21.04 -14.56
CA PRO A 399 -11.47 21.34 -14.02
C PRO A 399 -10.82 20.12 -13.37
N SER A 400 -9.50 19.96 -13.44
CA SER A 400 -8.79 18.84 -12.83
C SER A 400 -7.92 19.29 -11.66
N CYS A 401 -7.90 18.48 -10.59
CA CYS A 401 -7.07 18.73 -9.42
C CYS A 401 -5.59 18.78 -9.77
N LYS A 402 -4.93 19.91 -9.46
CA LYS A 402 -3.49 20.13 -9.66
C LYS A 402 -2.72 20.19 -8.33
N ASN A 403 -3.34 19.72 -7.24
CA ASN A 403 -2.76 19.73 -5.91
C ASN A 403 -2.24 18.36 -5.50
N ASN A 404 -1.19 18.35 -4.67
CA ASN A 404 -0.64 17.12 -4.08
C ASN A 404 -1.47 16.62 -2.89
N ASN A 405 -2.31 17.48 -2.33
CA ASN A 405 -3.24 17.13 -1.27
C ASN A 405 -4.65 16.98 -1.84
N PRO A 406 -5.14 15.74 -2.05
CA PRO A 406 -6.45 15.50 -2.65
C PRO A 406 -7.62 16.17 -1.92
N GLN A 407 -7.49 16.39 -0.60
CA GLN A 407 -8.54 17.03 0.20
C GLN A 407 -8.72 18.53 -0.06
N GLU A 408 -7.73 19.17 -0.66
CA GLU A 408 -7.80 20.59 -1.03
C GLU A 408 -8.53 20.84 -2.36
N CYS A 409 -8.80 19.78 -3.10
CA CYS A 409 -9.57 19.84 -4.33
C CYS A 409 -11.05 19.51 -4.04
N SER A 410 -11.94 20.06 -4.85
CA SER A 410 -13.32 19.59 -4.86
C SER A 410 -13.40 18.13 -5.30
N LYS A 411 -14.46 17.44 -4.92
CA LYS A 411 -14.67 16.04 -5.34
C LYS A 411 -14.67 15.89 -6.87
N GLU A 412 -15.24 16.87 -7.57
CA GLU A 412 -15.30 16.88 -9.03
C GLU A 412 -13.90 17.02 -9.65
N GLU A 413 -13.09 17.97 -9.18
CA GLU A 413 -11.72 18.16 -9.65
C GLU A 413 -10.86 16.91 -9.44
N LEU A 414 -11.03 16.26 -8.29
CA LEU A 414 -10.29 15.04 -7.96
C LEU A 414 -10.69 13.88 -8.89
N ILE A 415 -12.00 13.66 -9.08
CA ILE A 415 -12.50 12.65 -10.01
C ILE A 415 -12.05 12.95 -11.45
N ASN A 416 -12.07 14.22 -11.88
CA ASN A 416 -11.62 14.61 -13.21
C ASN A 416 -10.14 14.29 -13.42
N ALA A 417 -9.28 14.62 -12.46
CA ALA A 417 -7.86 14.29 -12.52
C ALA A 417 -7.63 12.77 -12.57
N TYR A 418 -8.38 12.00 -11.79
CA TYR A 418 -8.31 10.54 -11.77
C TYR A 418 -8.82 9.92 -13.09
N ASP A 419 -9.96 10.37 -13.62
CA ASP A 419 -10.51 9.89 -14.88
C ASP A 419 -9.59 10.16 -16.07
N ASN A 420 -8.82 11.26 -16.03
CA ASN A 420 -7.79 11.54 -17.03
C ASN A 420 -6.67 10.49 -17.01
N THR A 421 -6.32 9.93 -15.83
CA THR A 421 -5.35 8.83 -15.73
C THR A 421 -5.90 7.56 -16.39
N ILE A 422 -7.18 7.26 -16.20
CA ILE A 422 -7.84 6.10 -16.83
C ILE A 422 -7.92 6.28 -18.35
N LEU A 423 -8.23 7.49 -18.82
CA LEU A 423 -8.23 7.81 -20.26
C LEU A 423 -6.83 7.64 -20.89
N TYR A 424 -5.77 7.97 -20.16
CA TYR A 424 -4.40 7.74 -20.60
C TYR A 424 -4.02 6.24 -20.57
N THR A 425 -4.46 5.50 -19.56
CA THR A 425 -4.31 4.04 -19.49
C THR A 425 -5.01 3.36 -20.68
N ASP A 426 -6.21 3.81 -21.06
CA ASP A 426 -6.92 3.36 -22.28
C ASP A 426 -6.06 3.53 -23.53
N HIS A 427 -5.43 4.70 -23.69
CA HIS A 427 -4.54 4.98 -24.80
C HIS A 427 -3.32 4.05 -24.82
N PHE A 428 -2.64 3.94 -23.69
CA PHE A 428 -1.45 3.09 -23.54
C PHE A 428 -1.74 1.63 -23.91
N LEU A 429 -2.83 1.07 -23.38
CA LEU A 429 -3.21 -0.31 -23.64
C LEU A 429 -3.65 -0.54 -25.11
N ASP A 430 -4.35 0.44 -25.72
CA ASP A 430 -4.68 0.39 -27.14
C ASP A 430 -3.43 0.38 -28.03
N LEU A 431 -2.41 1.17 -27.69
CA LEU A 431 -1.13 1.15 -28.41
C LEU A 431 -0.46 -0.22 -28.33
N LEU A 432 -0.45 -0.86 -27.16
CA LEU A 432 0.11 -2.21 -26.99
C LEU A 432 -0.65 -3.26 -27.85
N ILE A 433 -1.98 -3.24 -27.82
CA ILE A 433 -2.80 -4.14 -28.64
C ILE A 433 -2.53 -3.93 -30.13
N ASN A 434 -2.51 -2.67 -30.59
CA ASN A 434 -2.25 -2.36 -31.99
C ASN A 434 -0.83 -2.77 -32.42
N LYS A 435 0.13 -2.73 -31.52
CA LYS A 435 1.48 -3.24 -31.75
C LYS A 435 1.50 -4.76 -31.89
N LEU A 436 0.82 -5.50 -31.01
CA LEU A 436 0.68 -6.95 -31.14
C LEU A 436 -0.01 -7.37 -32.45
N LYS A 437 -1.04 -6.62 -32.90
CA LYS A 437 -1.68 -6.85 -34.21
C LYS A 437 -0.70 -6.74 -35.38
N LYS A 438 0.25 -5.80 -35.31
CA LYS A 438 1.26 -5.61 -36.37
C LYS A 438 2.31 -6.71 -36.41
N GLN A 439 2.55 -7.44 -35.32
CA GLN A 439 3.53 -8.52 -35.28
C GLN A 439 3.13 -9.74 -36.13
N ASN A 440 1.86 -9.87 -36.50
CA ASN A 440 1.32 -11.01 -37.24
C ASN A 440 1.71 -12.39 -36.63
N LYS A 441 1.74 -12.46 -35.30
CA LYS A 441 2.04 -13.66 -34.50
C LYS A 441 0.87 -14.00 -33.58
N LYS A 442 0.81 -15.25 -33.12
CA LYS A 442 -0.09 -15.59 -32.02
C LYS A 442 0.26 -14.71 -30.82
N SER A 443 -0.70 -13.95 -30.34
CA SER A 443 -0.44 -13.02 -29.25
C SER A 443 -1.65 -12.80 -28.38
N PHE A 444 -1.39 -12.43 -27.14
CA PHE A 444 -2.40 -12.01 -26.18
C PHE A 444 -1.90 -10.85 -25.32
N LEU A 445 -2.85 -10.10 -24.77
CA LEU A 445 -2.62 -9.12 -23.72
C LEU A 445 -3.58 -9.40 -22.55
N ILE A 446 -3.05 -9.48 -21.34
CA ILE A 446 -3.80 -9.56 -20.08
C ILE A 446 -3.51 -8.32 -19.28
N TYR A 447 -4.55 -7.58 -18.89
CA TYR A 447 -4.46 -6.42 -18.00
C TYR A 447 -5.26 -6.70 -16.73
N ALA A 448 -4.66 -6.41 -15.59
CA ALA A 448 -5.35 -6.31 -14.31
C ALA A 448 -4.67 -5.22 -13.49
N SER A 449 -5.45 -4.38 -12.80
CA SER A 449 -4.87 -3.50 -11.78
C SER A 449 -4.47 -4.30 -10.56
N ASP A 450 -3.42 -3.87 -9.89
CA ASP A 450 -2.97 -4.49 -8.64
C ASP A 450 -3.94 -4.20 -7.48
N HIS A 451 -4.47 -2.99 -7.37
CA HIS A 451 -5.56 -2.58 -6.47
C HIS A 451 -6.28 -1.35 -7.03
N GLY A 452 -7.29 -0.89 -6.31
CA GLY A 452 -8.00 0.35 -6.61
C GLY A 452 -7.55 1.52 -5.71
N GLU A 453 -8.37 2.58 -5.65
CA GLU A 453 -8.03 3.86 -5.01
C GLU A 453 -9.26 4.52 -4.38
N SER A 454 -9.15 5.06 -3.16
CA SER A 454 -10.19 5.91 -2.56
C SER A 454 -9.98 7.37 -2.96
N LEU A 455 -11.06 8.03 -3.41
CA LEU A 455 -11.09 9.42 -3.86
C LEU A 455 -11.91 10.32 -2.93
N GLY A 456 -11.91 10.02 -1.63
CA GLY A 456 -12.62 10.79 -0.60
C GLY A 456 -13.87 10.08 -0.07
N GLU A 457 -14.22 8.90 -0.55
CA GLU A 457 -15.32 8.10 -0.01
C GLU A 457 -15.06 7.78 1.46
N HIS A 458 -16.06 7.98 2.30
CA HIS A 458 -15.97 7.80 3.76
C HIS A 458 -14.79 8.57 4.42
N GLY A 459 -14.33 9.68 3.79
CA GLY A 459 -13.18 10.44 4.25
C GLY A 459 -11.84 9.72 4.04
N LEU A 460 -11.80 8.67 3.22
CA LEU A 460 -10.61 7.93 2.85
C LEU A 460 -10.07 8.44 1.51
N TYR A 461 -8.76 8.60 1.44
CA TYR A 461 -8.04 8.95 0.21
C TYR A 461 -6.89 7.98 0.02
N LEU A 462 -6.46 7.78 -1.23
CA LEU A 462 -5.43 6.82 -1.58
C LEU A 462 -5.85 5.36 -1.24
N HIS A 463 -4.88 4.51 -1.02
CA HIS A 463 -5.03 3.07 -0.79
C HIS A 463 -4.34 2.63 0.51
N GLY A 464 -4.30 1.32 0.80
CA GLY A 464 -3.58 0.77 1.95
C GLY A 464 -4.46 0.49 3.17
N VAL A 465 -5.79 0.57 3.04
CA VAL A 465 -6.69 0.07 4.08
C VAL A 465 -6.56 -1.46 4.13
N PRO A 466 -6.34 -2.08 5.30
CA PRO A 466 -6.22 -3.53 5.38
C PRO A 466 -7.39 -4.25 4.72
N ILE A 467 -7.10 -5.26 3.93
CA ILE A 467 -8.05 -5.95 3.05
C ILE A 467 -9.38 -6.34 3.70
N LYS A 468 -9.39 -6.68 4.98
CA LYS A 468 -10.61 -7.02 5.74
C LYS A 468 -11.56 -5.85 5.98
N PHE A 469 -11.06 -4.62 5.85
CA PHE A 469 -11.79 -3.37 6.10
C PHE A 469 -11.74 -2.45 4.89
N ALA A 470 -11.14 -2.92 3.81
CA ALA A 470 -10.99 -2.14 2.60
C ALA A 470 -12.35 -1.87 1.96
N PRO A 471 -12.63 -0.63 1.58
CA PRO A 471 -13.80 -0.30 0.79
C PRO A 471 -13.66 -0.88 -0.63
N GLU A 472 -14.78 -1.03 -1.32
CA GLU A 472 -14.81 -1.63 -2.66
C GLU A 472 -13.94 -0.86 -3.65
N GLU A 473 -13.85 0.45 -3.51
CA GLU A 473 -13.02 1.35 -4.30
C GLU A 473 -11.53 0.97 -4.30
N GLN A 474 -11.04 0.31 -3.24
CA GLN A 474 -9.65 -0.14 -3.15
C GLN A 474 -9.40 -1.58 -3.59
N ILE A 475 -10.45 -2.38 -3.80
CA ILE A 475 -10.32 -3.81 -4.12
C ILE A 475 -11.03 -4.25 -5.40
N HIS A 476 -12.04 -3.51 -5.89
CA HIS A 476 -12.72 -3.81 -7.14
C HIS A 476 -11.95 -3.20 -8.31
N ILE A 477 -11.36 -4.06 -9.14
CA ILE A 477 -10.37 -3.70 -10.15
C ILE A 477 -10.84 -4.03 -11.57
N PRO A 478 -10.36 -3.30 -12.59
CA PRO A 478 -10.54 -3.69 -13.98
C PRO A 478 -9.65 -4.90 -14.31
N PHE A 479 -10.22 -5.83 -15.06
CA PHE A 479 -9.54 -7.01 -15.57
C PHE A 479 -10.06 -7.34 -16.97
N PHE A 480 -9.17 -7.45 -17.96
CA PHE A 480 -9.56 -7.90 -19.29
C PHE A 480 -8.45 -8.67 -20.01
N ILE A 481 -8.86 -9.41 -21.05
CA ILE A 481 -7.98 -10.19 -21.91
C ILE A 481 -8.28 -9.84 -23.36
N TRP A 482 -7.23 -9.67 -24.14
CA TRP A 482 -7.28 -9.57 -25.59
C TRP A 482 -6.45 -10.70 -26.20
N PHE A 483 -6.97 -11.29 -27.30
CA PHE A 483 -6.26 -12.28 -28.12
C PHE A 483 -6.22 -11.86 -29.57
N SER A 484 -5.09 -12.11 -30.26
CA SER A 484 -5.00 -11.96 -31.71
C SER A 484 -5.90 -12.98 -32.43
N GLU A 485 -6.33 -12.65 -33.66
CA GLU A 485 -7.14 -13.59 -34.46
C GLU A 485 -6.39 -14.90 -34.74
N LEU A 486 -5.07 -14.85 -34.97
CA LEU A 486 -4.23 -16.04 -35.13
C LEU A 486 -4.24 -16.94 -33.89
N TYR A 487 -4.30 -16.33 -32.68
CA TYR A 487 -4.40 -17.10 -31.45
C TYR A 487 -5.75 -17.81 -31.33
N LYS A 488 -6.85 -17.13 -31.66
CA LYS A 488 -8.22 -17.66 -31.59
C LYS A 488 -8.46 -18.79 -32.60
N GLN A 489 -7.89 -18.68 -33.81
CA GLN A 489 -8.05 -19.68 -34.88
C GLN A 489 -7.38 -21.02 -34.56
N ASP A 490 -6.24 -20.99 -33.87
CA ASP A 490 -5.46 -22.20 -33.58
C ASP A 490 -5.94 -22.98 -32.36
N ARG A 491 -6.70 -22.34 -31.47
CA ARG A 491 -7.11 -22.92 -30.19
C ARG A 491 -8.58 -22.65 -29.93
N SER A 492 -9.38 -23.72 -29.93
CA SER A 492 -10.75 -23.63 -29.42
C SER A 492 -10.72 -23.53 -27.89
N PHE A 493 -11.17 -22.41 -27.37
CA PHE A 493 -11.44 -22.19 -25.95
C PHE A 493 -12.65 -21.28 -25.83
N THR A 494 -13.36 -21.42 -24.74
CA THR A 494 -14.36 -20.46 -24.31
C THR A 494 -13.76 -19.62 -23.19
N ILE A 495 -14.28 -18.41 -23.00
CA ILE A 495 -13.85 -17.54 -21.93
C ILE A 495 -14.94 -17.56 -20.88
N LEU A 496 -14.55 -17.56 -19.61
CA LEU A 496 -15.47 -17.52 -18.48
C LEU A 496 -16.41 -16.31 -18.61
N ASP A 497 -17.65 -16.46 -18.14
CA ASP A 497 -18.64 -15.36 -18.17
C ASP A 497 -18.07 -14.12 -17.48
N ALA A 498 -18.19 -12.98 -18.14
CA ALA A 498 -17.71 -11.67 -17.69
C ALA A 498 -18.24 -11.23 -16.31
N LYS A 499 -19.42 -11.72 -15.92
CA LYS A 499 -20.07 -11.45 -14.63
C LYS A 499 -19.61 -12.36 -13.49
N THR A 500 -18.87 -13.40 -13.81
CA THR A 500 -18.35 -14.32 -12.78
C THR A 500 -17.42 -13.55 -11.85
N LYS A 501 -17.61 -13.73 -10.54
CA LYS A 501 -16.70 -13.16 -9.56
C LYS A 501 -15.34 -13.83 -9.67
N ILE A 502 -14.32 -13.03 -9.98
CA ILE A 502 -12.93 -13.46 -10.10
C ILE A 502 -12.04 -12.63 -9.17
N SER A 503 -10.80 -13.06 -9.01
CA SER A 503 -9.79 -12.36 -8.22
C SER A 503 -8.41 -12.57 -8.82
N HIS A 504 -7.39 -11.96 -8.24
CA HIS A 504 -5.99 -12.20 -8.62
C HIS A 504 -5.59 -13.69 -8.58
N GLU A 505 -6.30 -14.54 -7.84
CA GLU A 505 -6.07 -15.99 -7.87
C GLU A 505 -6.17 -16.60 -9.27
N HIS A 506 -7.00 -16.02 -10.14
CA HIS A 506 -7.19 -16.48 -11.51
C HIS A 506 -6.05 -16.06 -12.46
N TYR A 507 -5.33 -14.99 -12.09
CA TYR A 507 -4.32 -14.37 -12.94
C TYR A 507 -3.18 -15.32 -13.32
N PRO A 508 -2.45 -15.96 -12.38
CA PRO A 508 -1.34 -16.84 -12.73
C PRO A 508 -1.78 -18.05 -13.54
N HIS A 509 -2.95 -18.64 -13.22
CA HIS A 509 -3.47 -19.80 -13.93
C HIS A 509 -3.91 -19.47 -15.37
N THR A 510 -4.46 -18.26 -15.56
CA THR A 510 -4.83 -17.77 -16.90
C THR A 510 -3.59 -17.50 -17.75
N ILE A 511 -2.52 -16.96 -17.17
CA ILE A 511 -1.26 -16.70 -17.89
C ILE A 511 -0.57 -18.03 -18.26
N LEU A 512 -0.51 -19.01 -17.36
CA LEU A 512 0.02 -20.35 -17.67
C LEU A 512 -0.73 -20.99 -18.82
N ASP A 513 -2.07 -20.94 -18.79
CA ASP A 513 -2.93 -21.48 -19.84
C ASP A 513 -2.74 -20.75 -21.17
N ALA A 514 -2.71 -19.40 -21.14
CA ALA A 514 -2.49 -18.59 -22.34
C ALA A 514 -1.10 -18.82 -22.96
N MET A 515 -0.06 -19.00 -22.15
CA MET A 515 1.29 -19.35 -22.58
C MET A 515 1.44 -20.83 -22.96
N GLN A 516 0.40 -21.65 -22.76
CA GLN A 516 0.43 -23.10 -22.99
C GLN A 516 1.49 -23.82 -22.15
N VAL A 517 1.70 -23.37 -20.90
CA VAL A 517 2.64 -23.97 -19.96
C VAL A 517 1.93 -24.96 -19.05
N THR A 518 2.44 -26.18 -19.00
CA THR A 518 1.96 -27.25 -18.12
C THR A 518 2.85 -27.34 -16.89
N SER A 519 2.25 -27.34 -15.72
CA SER A 519 2.93 -27.39 -14.41
C SER A 519 2.00 -28.05 -13.39
N LYS A 520 2.54 -28.71 -12.39
CA LYS A 520 1.74 -29.26 -11.26
C LYS A 520 1.06 -28.15 -10.44
N TYR A 521 1.55 -26.91 -10.53
CA TYR A 521 0.95 -25.75 -9.90
C TYR A 521 -0.22 -25.17 -10.71
N PHE A 522 -0.37 -25.57 -11.98
CA PHE A 522 -1.47 -25.13 -12.82
C PHE A 522 -2.80 -25.78 -12.39
N LYS A 523 -3.80 -24.96 -12.13
CA LYS A 523 -5.16 -25.38 -11.81
C LYS A 523 -6.11 -24.91 -12.91
N LYS A 524 -6.57 -25.83 -13.75
CA LYS A 524 -7.44 -25.51 -14.91
C LYS A 524 -8.72 -24.80 -14.50
N GLU A 525 -9.31 -25.19 -13.37
CA GLU A 525 -10.51 -24.59 -12.80
C GLU A 525 -10.34 -23.13 -12.34
N LYS A 526 -9.09 -22.67 -12.20
CA LYS A 526 -8.76 -21.28 -11.91
C LYS A 526 -8.40 -20.47 -13.15
N SER A 527 -8.16 -21.09 -14.30
CA SER A 527 -7.98 -20.39 -15.57
C SER A 527 -9.30 -19.73 -16.00
N LEU A 528 -9.24 -18.57 -16.61
CA LEU A 528 -10.39 -17.91 -17.25
C LEU A 528 -10.66 -18.45 -18.67
N LEU A 529 -9.75 -19.29 -19.20
CA LEU A 529 -9.89 -19.99 -20.47
C LEU A 529 -10.47 -21.40 -20.20
N ARG A 530 -11.59 -21.76 -20.85
CA ARG A 530 -12.31 -23.04 -20.67
C ARG A 530 -12.20 -23.92 -21.90
#